data_7e4cfd2dced65332737c59fb53a72efb
#
_entry.id   7e4cfd2dced65332737c59fb53a72efb
#
_cell.length_a   1.000
_cell.length_b   1.000
_cell.length_c   1.000
_cell.angle_alpha   90.00
_cell.angle_beta   90.00
_cell.angle_gamma   90.00
#
_symmetry.space_group_name_H-M   'P 1'
#
loop_
_entity.id
_entity.type
_entity.pdbx_description
1 polymer ?
#
loop_
_entity_poly.entity_id
_entity_poly.type
_entity_poly.pdbx_seq_one_letter_code
_entity_poly.pdbx_strand_id
1 'polypeptide(L)'
;MVEEKNLVRQNFTAADLGENKAKVTAERYSAAFGLETSYVPDFIESADRLEQLVTPETWGGSQYGRYPFGRTHDGRPVSELVILIGAVDNNRSRQMCHEVFMRSKELIYIDSGNGEYTGQVVCGIRRSGKTIYKPIGLMHPELFEDEDLFPSELSCAEASVSAPQTIVANLMAATAVVTIVYNILVLGDSRIEQTTFSTRSVGIRSTLKKSRKRRKYAA
;
A
#
# COMPACT_ATOMS: atom_id res chain seq x y z
N MET A 1 17.99 7.12 -0.72
CA MET A 1 18.34 8.40 -0.08
C MET A 1 17.46 9.50 -0.65
N VAL A 2 17.29 10.62 0.06
CA VAL A 2 16.63 11.82 -0.45
C VAL A 2 17.57 12.56 -1.41
N GLU A 3 17.09 12.88 -2.60
CA GLU A 3 17.83 13.56 -3.66
C GLU A 3 17.10 14.85 -4.07
N GLU A 4 17.78 15.79 -4.73
CA GLU A 4 17.17 17.06 -5.17
C GLU A 4 15.89 16.88 -6.00
N LYS A 5 15.87 15.89 -6.91
CA LYS A 5 14.68 15.56 -7.71
C LYS A 5 13.45 15.15 -6.87
N ASN A 6 13.64 14.77 -5.61
CA ASN A 6 12.55 14.40 -4.70
C ASN A 6 11.87 15.63 -4.09
N LEU A 7 12.60 16.75 -3.91
CA LEU A 7 12.08 17.95 -3.27
C LEU A 7 10.91 18.59 -4.03
N VAL A 8 10.86 18.40 -5.33
CA VAL A 8 9.79 18.99 -6.19
C VAL A 8 8.52 18.15 -6.27
N ARG A 9 8.56 16.89 -5.85
CA ARG A 9 7.43 15.96 -6.03
C ARG A 9 7.08 15.08 -4.83
N GLN A 10 7.88 15.16 -3.77
CA GLN A 10 7.69 14.43 -2.51
C GLN A 10 7.81 15.40 -1.33
N ASN A 11 7.30 15.01 -0.18
CA ASN A 11 7.30 15.87 1.01
C ASN A 11 8.65 15.82 1.75
N PHE A 12 9.72 16.22 1.05
CA PHE A 12 11.05 16.40 1.61
C PHE A 12 11.51 17.84 1.48
N THR A 13 12.42 18.24 2.35
CA THR A 13 13.03 19.57 2.39
C THR A 13 14.53 19.48 2.09
N ALA A 14 15.17 20.62 1.87
CA ALA A 14 16.62 20.67 1.66
C ALA A 14 17.42 20.11 2.86
N ALA A 15 16.88 20.19 4.07
CA ALA A 15 17.50 19.61 5.26
C ALA A 15 17.51 18.06 5.26
N ASP A 16 16.69 17.43 4.45
CA ASP A 16 16.59 15.97 4.35
C ASP A 16 17.55 15.37 3.32
N LEU A 17 18.24 16.20 2.53
CA LEU A 17 19.13 15.72 1.47
C LEU A 17 20.20 14.77 2.01
N GLY A 18 20.35 13.63 1.36
CA GLY A 18 21.31 12.60 1.76
C GLY A 18 20.82 11.66 2.87
N GLU A 19 19.67 11.93 3.50
CA GLU A 19 19.09 11.05 4.51
C GLU A 19 18.29 9.90 3.87
N ASN A 20 18.06 8.83 4.64
CA ASN A 20 17.21 7.74 4.22
C ASN A 20 15.73 8.17 4.20
N LYS A 21 15.02 7.97 3.08
CA LYS A 21 13.62 8.39 2.89
C LYS A 21 12.67 7.79 3.92
N ALA A 22 12.80 6.49 4.19
CA ALA A 22 11.94 5.79 5.13
C ALA A 22 12.15 6.31 6.55
N LYS A 23 13.42 6.52 6.95
CA LYS A 23 13.78 7.10 8.25
C LYS A 23 13.16 8.49 8.43
N VAL A 24 13.46 9.42 7.52
CA VAL A 24 12.95 10.80 7.60
C VAL A 24 11.42 10.83 7.69
N THR A 25 10.75 10.02 6.90
CA THR A 25 9.29 9.95 6.90
C THR A 25 8.75 9.39 8.22
N ALA A 26 9.30 8.28 8.70
CA ALA A 26 8.87 7.66 9.95
C ALA A 26 9.06 8.59 11.14
N GLU A 27 10.25 9.19 11.29
CA GLU A 27 10.56 10.11 12.40
C GLU A 27 9.69 11.37 12.35
N ARG A 28 9.48 11.96 11.16
CA ARG A 28 8.66 13.16 10.99
C ARG A 28 7.21 12.93 11.40
N TYR A 29 6.60 11.85 10.94
CA TYR A 29 5.20 11.58 11.24
C TYR A 29 4.99 11.04 12.65
N SER A 30 5.95 10.29 13.20
CA SER A 30 5.94 9.90 14.60
C SER A 30 5.95 11.14 15.51
N ALA A 31 6.86 12.08 15.25
CA ALA A 31 6.96 13.32 16.03
C ALA A 31 5.73 14.22 15.89
N ALA A 32 5.19 14.36 14.65
CA ALA A 32 4.08 15.26 14.38
C ALA A 32 2.74 14.78 14.95
N PHE A 33 2.51 13.47 14.99
CA PHE A 33 1.20 12.89 15.32
C PHE A 33 1.22 11.92 16.50
N GLY A 34 2.36 11.73 17.14
CA GLY A 34 2.51 10.78 18.26
C GLY A 34 2.29 9.32 17.83
N LEU A 35 2.66 8.98 16.59
CA LEU A 35 2.49 7.63 16.05
C LEU A 35 3.72 6.78 16.35
N GLU A 36 3.50 5.50 16.62
CA GLU A 36 4.57 4.49 16.63
C GLU A 36 4.83 4.03 15.19
N THR A 37 5.79 4.67 14.53
CA THR A 37 6.16 4.35 13.16
C THR A 37 7.58 3.79 13.13
N SER A 38 7.76 2.59 12.64
CA SER A 38 9.07 1.99 12.36
C SER A 38 9.41 2.09 10.88
N TYR A 39 10.69 1.89 10.56
CA TYR A 39 11.16 1.89 9.18
C TYR A 39 12.20 0.79 8.95
N VAL A 40 12.31 0.38 7.70
CA VAL A 40 13.40 -0.49 7.22
C VAL A 40 14.27 0.37 6.30
N PRO A 41 15.57 0.57 6.63
CA PRO A 41 16.42 1.49 5.87
C PRO A 41 16.90 0.92 4.53
N ASP A 42 16.60 -0.34 4.24
CA ASP A 42 17.05 -1.09 3.09
C ASP A 42 15.94 -1.28 2.04
N PHE A 43 16.31 -1.64 0.83
CA PHE A 43 15.37 -2.11 -0.17
C PHE A 43 14.79 -3.47 0.23
N ILE A 44 13.47 -3.61 0.13
CA ILE A 44 12.78 -4.88 0.32
C ILE A 44 12.61 -5.51 -1.07
N GLU A 45 13.44 -6.49 -1.39
CA GLU A 45 13.54 -7.15 -2.71
C GLU A 45 13.32 -8.66 -2.63
N SER A 46 12.80 -9.13 -1.51
CA SER A 46 12.47 -10.53 -1.27
C SER A 46 11.02 -10.65 -0.78
N ALA A 47 10.24 -11.52 -1.44
CA ALA A 47 8.88 -11.82 -1.03
C ALA A 47 8.84 -12.39 0.41
N ASP A 48 9.81 -13.22 0.78
CA ASP A 48 9.88 -13.80 2.12
C ASP A 48 10.14 -12.73 3.19
N ARG A 49 10.99 -11.73 2.87
CA ARG A 49 11.23 -10.61 3.77
C ARG A 49 10.00 -9.71 3.91
N LEU A 50 9.32 -9.43 2.80
CA LEU A 50 8.07 -8.66 2.83
C LEU A 50 6.98 -9.42 3.59
N GLU A 51 6.86 -10.73 3.38
CA GLU A 51 5.89 -11.58 4.08
C GLU A 51 6.10 -11.54 5.61
N GLN A 52 7.35 -11.58 6.08
CA GLN A 52 7.66 -11.42 7.51
C GLN A 52 7.16 -10.08 8.07
N LEU A 53 7.29 -8.99 7.31
CA LEU A 53 6.87 -7.65 7.74
C LEU A 53 5.35 -7.47 7.77
N VAL A 54 4.61 -8.20 6.92
CA VAL A 54 3.15 -8.09 6.82
C VAL A 54 2.40 -9.27 7.45
N THR A 55 3.12 -10.21 8.06
CA THR A 55 2.48 -11.28 8.82
C THR A 55 2.00 -10.73 10.15
N PRO A 56 0.70 -10.86 10.49
CA PRO A 56 0.19 -10.40 11.76
C PRO A 56 0.93 -11.08 12.91
N GLU A 57 1.46 -10.31 13.83
CA GLU A 57 1.90 -10.87 15.10
C GLU A 57 0.67 -11.38 15.84
N THR A 58 0.63 -12.67 16.13
CA THR A 58 -0.34 -13.21 17.07
C THR A 58 0.07 -12.71 18.45
N TRP A 59 -0.59 -11.69 18.95
CA TRP A 59 -0.40 -11.17 20.30
C TRP A 59 -0.85 -12.21 21.32
N GLY A 60 -0.12 -13.30 21.36
CA GLY A 60 -0.18 -14.33 22.39
C GLY A 60 0.67 -13.92 23.56
N GLY A 61 0.15 -13.04 24.36
CA GLY A 61 0.56 -12.91 25.77
C GLY A 61 1.95 -12.38 26.07
N SER A 62 1.99 -11.36 26.84
CA SER A 62 2.81 -11.16 28.01
C SER A 62 4.09 -10.33 27.96
N GLN A 63 4.68 -9.91 26.89
CA GLN A 63 5.86 -9.04 27.06
C GLN A 63 5.62 -7.54 26.84
N TYR A 64 4.53 -7.15 26.20
CA TYR A 64 4.17 -5.72 26.04
C TYR A 64 2.79 -5.42 26.60
N GLY A 65 2.60 -5.68 27.89
CA GLY A 65 1.35 -5.54 28.62
C GLY A 65 0.86 -4.11 28.84
N ARG A 66 0.80 -3.25 27.83
CA ARG A 66 0.30 -1.88 27.96
C ARG A 66 -0.55 -1.34 26.83
N TYR A 67 -1.03 -2.15 25.89
CA TYR A 67 -1.96 -1.62 24.90
C TYR A 67 -3.37 -2.16 25.12
N PRO A 68 -4.35 -1.27 25.39
CA PRO A 68 -5.73 -1.67 25.63
C PRO A 68 -6.46 -2.18 24.38
N PHE A 69 -5.79 -2.26 23.23
CA PHE A 69 -6.39 -2.62 21.94
C PHE A 69 -6.24 -4.10 21.55
N GLY A 70 -5.54 -4.92 22.33
CA GLY A 70 -5.26 -6.32 21.99
C GLY A 70 -6.31 -7.34 22.37
N ARG A 71 -7.42 -6.95 23.01
CA ARG A 71 -8.49 -7.88 23.43
C ARG A 71 -9.86 -7.27 23.24
N THR A 72 -10.80 -8.09 22.77
CA THR A 72 -12.23 -7.75 22.82
C THR A 72 -12.69 -7.68 24.28
N HIS A 73 -13.84 -7.05 24.54
CA HIS A 73 -14.43 -6.94 25.88
C HIS A 73 -14.63 -8.31 26.57
N ASP A 74 -14.73 -9.39 25.79
CA ASP A 74 -14.84 -10.78 26.26
C ASP A 74 -13.48 -11.52 26.35
N GLY A 75 -12.37 -10.81 26.25
CA GLY A 75 -11.02 -11.35 26.41
C GLY A 75 -10.46 -12.15 25.24
N ARG A 76 -11.15 -12.20 24.10
CA ARG A 76 -10.66 -12.88 22.91
C ARG A 76 -9.52 -12.11 22.26
N PRO A 77 -8.51 -12.80 21.68
CA PRO A 77 -7.47 -12.11 20.93
C PRO A 77 -8.09 -11.41 19.70
N VAL A 78 -7.79 -10.12 19.55
CA VAL A 78 -8.13 -9.38 18.32
C VAL A 78 -7.09 -9.74 17.28
N SER A 79 -7.53 -10.22 16.13
CA SER A 79 -6.63 -10.39 14.98
C SER A 79 -6.30 -9.03 14.40
N GLU A 80 -5.02 -8.79 14.13
CA GLU A 80 -4.59 -7.58 13.43
C GLU A 80 -5.15 -7.54 12.01
N LEU A 81 -5.57 -6.36 11.57
CA LEU A 81 -5.89 -6.10 10.18
C LEU A 81 -4.65 -5.51 9.49
N VAL A 82 -3.99 -6.32 8.69
CA VAL A 82 -2.82 -5.86 7.93
C VAL A 82 -3.26 -5.26 6.59
N ILE A 83 -2.80 -4.04 6.33
CA ILE A 83 -2.98 -3.35 5.05
C ILE A 83 -1.59 -3.07 4.46
N LEU A 84 -1.25 -3.77 3.39
CA LEU A 84 -0.06 -3.50 2.58
C LEU A 84 -0.40 -2.41 1.56
N ILE A 85 0.33 -1.30 1.59
CA ILE A 85 0.20 -0.22 0.60
C ILE A 85 1.44 -0.24 -0.29
N GLY A 86 1.25 -0.59 -1.57
CA GLY A 86 2.28 -0.56 -2.60
C GLY A 86 2.26 0.80 -3.31
N ALA A 87 3.19 1.69 -2.95
CA ALA A 87 3.42 2.97 -3.61
C ALA A 87 4.78 2.95 -4.33
N VAL A 88 4.99 1.91 -5.11
CA VAL A 88 6.24 1.62 -5.83
C VAL A 88 6.15 2.01 -7.30
N ASP A 89 7.27 2.33 -7.91
CA ASP A 89 7.38 2.84 -9.28
C ASP A 89 7.90 1.80 -10.30
N ASN A 90 8.09 0.55 -9.89
CA ASN A 90 8.53 -0.53 -10.76
C ASN A 90 7.63 -1.78 -10.64
N ASN A 91 7.49 -2.53 -11.72
CA ASN A 91 6.63 -3.70 -11.79
C ASN A 91 7.21 -4.89 -11.00
N ARG A 92 8.53 -4.99 -10.86
CA ARG A 92 9.16 -6.05 -10.07
C ARG A 92 8.73 -6.02 -8.60
N SER A 93 8.72 -4.83 -8.00
CA SER A 93 8.20 -4.65 -6.63
C SER A 93 6.69 -4.92 -6.53
N ARG A 94 5.90 -4.58 -7.58
CA ARG A 94 4.47 -4.94 -7.63
C ARG A 94 4.26 -6.45 -7.71
N GLN A 95 5.07 -7.15 -8.51
CA GLN A 95 5.04 -8.61 -8.59
C GLN A 95 5.31 -9.24 -7.21
N MET A 96 6.33 -8.76 -6.50
CA MET A 96 6.66 -9.22 -5.16
C MET A 96 5.49 -8.99 -4.17
N CYS A 97 4.90 -7.80 -4.15
CA CYS A 97 3.72 -7.50 -3.31
C CYS A 97 2.53 -8.40 -3.66
N HIS A 98 2.31 -8.65 -4.95
CA HIS A 98 1.28 -9.57 -5.43
C HIS A 98 1.52 -11.01 -4.97
N GLU A 99 2.76 -11.48 -5.06
CA GLU A 99 3.15 -12.82 -4.60
C GLU A 99 2.86 -12.99 -3.09
N VAL A 100 3.27 -12.04 -2.27
CA VAL A 100 2.97 -12.03 -0.83
C VAL A 100 1.46 -12.01 -0.57
N PHE A 101 0.71 -11.20 -1.31
CA PHE A 101 -0.75 -11.20 -1.23
C PHE A 101 -1.33 -12.59 -1.53
N MET A 102 -0.86 -13.27 -2.58
CA MET A 102 -1.36 -14.60 -2.97
C MET A 102 -1.02 -15.70 -1.97
N ARG A 103 0.10 -15.58 -1.25
CA ARG A 103 0.52 -16.50 -0.18
C ARG A 103 -0.25 -16.27 1.13
N SER A 104 -0.65 -15.04 1.43
CA SER A 104 -1.29 -14.65 2.69
C SER A 104 -2.67 -15.27 2.86
N LYS A 105 -3.07 -15.55 4.10
CA LYS A 105 -4.45 -15.97 4.44
C LYS A 105 -5.37 -14.77 4.60
N GLU A 106 -4.88 -13.71 5.24
CA GLU A 106 -5.59 -12.47 5.53
C GLU A 106 -4.69 -11.31 5.13
N LEU A 107 -5.04 -10.55 4.13
CA LEU A 107 -4.31 -9.34 3.72
C LEU A 107 -5.19 -8.44 2.87
N ILE A 108 -5.11 -7.14 3.11
CA ILE A 108 -5.57 -6.11 2.19
C ILE A 108 -4.33 -5.56 1.49
N TYR A 109 -4.32 -5.59 0.17
CA TYR A 109 -3.25 -5.01 -0.65
C TYR A 109 -3.80 -3.90 -1.51
N ILE A 110 -3.34 -2.68 -1.27
CA ILE A 110 -3.70 -1.49 -2.05
C ILE A 110 -2.48 -1.11 -2.88
N ASP A 111 -2.55 -1.31 -4.18
CA ASP A 111 -1.51 -0.90 -5.12
C ASP A 111 -1.84 0.46 -5.72
N SER A 112 -0.87 1.36 -5.76
CA SER A 112 -0.98 2.68 -6.36
C SER A 112 0.09 2.87 -7.42
N GLY A 113 -0.34 3.07 -8.66
CA GLY A 113 0.53 3.37 -9.78
C GLY A 113 0.08 4.62 -10.51
N ASN A 114 1.03 5.50 -10.82
CA ASN A 114 0.75 6.70 -11.61
C ASN A 114 1.92 7.05 -12.52
N GLY A 115 1.56 7.60 -13.68
CA GLY A 115 2.48 8.27 -14.60
C GLY A 115 2.41 9.79 -14.42
N GLU A 116 2.68 10.52 -15.49
CA GLU A 116 2.75 11.97 -15.47
C GLU A 116 1.38 12.62 -15.16
N TYR A 117 0.31 12.15 -15.81
CA TYR A 117 -1.01 12.78 -15.73
C TYR A 117 -2.15 11.84 -15.32
N THR A 118 -1.90 10.57 -15.30
CA THR A 118 -2.93 9.57 -14.99
C THR A 118 -2.41 8.57 -13.97
N GLY A 119 -3.33 7.86 -13.34
CA GLY A 119 -2.97 6.78 -12.43
C GLY A 119 -4.15 5.92 -12.06
N GLN A 120 -3.84 4.89 -11.31
CA GLN A 120 -4.81 3.94 -10.80
C GLN A 120 -4.44 3.46 -9.39
N VAL A 121 -5.45 3.13 -8.63
CA VAL A 121 -5.33 2.48 -7.33
C VAL A 121 -6.21 1.25 -7.33
N VAL A 122 -5.64 0.09 -7.02
CA VAL A 122 -6.35 -1.20 -6.98
C VAL A 122 -6.33 -1.74 -5.56
N CYS A 123 -7.48 -2.19 -5.07
CA CYS A 123 -7.61 -2.76 -3.73
C CYS A 123 -7.93 -4.26 -3.80
N GLY A 124 -6.94 -5.08 -3.54
CA GLY A 124 -7.08 -6.52 -3.36
C GLY A 124 -7.42 -6.87 -1.91
N ILE A 125 -8.31 -7.83 -1.71
CA ILE A 125 -8.67 -8.32 -0.36
C ILE A 125 -8.64 -9.83 -0.34
N ARG A 126 -7.90 -10.39 0.60
CA ARG A 126 -7.88 -11.82 0.91
C ARG A 126 -8.46 -12.07 2.29
N ARG A 127 -9.28 -13.12 2.39
CA ARG A 127 -9.89 -13.56 3.65
C ARG A 127 -9.93 -15.08 3.68
N SER A 128 -9.42 -15.68 4.75
CA SER A 128 -9.38 -17.14 4.94
C SER A 128 -8.77 -17.87 3.74
N GLY A 129 -7.70 -17.33 3.17
CA GLY A 129 -7.02 -17.86 1.99
C GLY A 129 -7.76 -17.70 0.66
N LYS A 130 -8.90 -16.98 0.63
CA LYS A 130 -9.68 -16.74 -0.59
C LYS A 130 -9.55 -15.29 -1.05
N THR A 131 -9.34 -15.09 -2.32
CA THR A 131 -9.35 -13.75 -2.93
C THR A 131 -10.79 -13.25 -3.06
N ILE A 132 -11.14 -12.26 -2.25
CA ILE A 132 -12.46 -11.61 -2.25
C ILE A 132 -12.50 -10.49 -3.29
N TYR A 133 -11.42 -9.68 -3.35
CA TYR A 133 -11.19 -8.64 -4.34
C TYR A 133 -9.86 -8.91 -5.03
N LYS A 134 -9.83 -8.74 -6.35
CA LYS A 134 -8.64 -9.02 -7.15
C LYS A 134 -7.55 -7.98 -6.88
N PRO A 135 -6.32 -8.40 -6.60
CA PRO A 135 -5.17 -7.50 -6.55
C PRO A 135 -4.75 -7.05 -7.95
N ILE A 136 -3.81 -6.11 -8.01
CA ILE A 136 -3.31 -5.51 -9.26
C ILE A 136 -2.92 -6.56 -10.31
N GLY A 137 -2.16 -7.61 -9.96
CA GLY A 137 -1.71 -8.61 -10.92
C GLY A 137 -2.81 -9.53 -11.48
N LEU A 138 -4.00 -9.61 -10.84
CA LEU A 138 -5.18 -10.29 -11.38
C LEU A 138 -6.12 -9.35 -12.15
N MET A 139 -5.95 -8.04 -12.01
CA MET A 139 -6.71 -7.04 -12.76
C MET A 139 -5.96 -6.55 -13.99
N HIS A 140 -4.65 -6.46 -13.89
CA HIS A 140 -3.72 -5.93 -14.89
C HIS A 140 -2.54 -6.89 -15.07
N PRO A 141 -2.76 -8.11 -15.60
CA PRO A 141 -1.70 -9.10 -15.78
C PRO A 141 -0.59 -8.61 -16.72
N GLU A 142 -0.91 -7.70 -17.63
CA GLU A 142 0.04 -7.09 -18.56
C GLU A 142 1.20 -6.36 -17.86
N LEU A 143 1.01 -5.88 -16.64
CA LEU A 143 2.07 -5.26 -15.85
C LEU A 143 3.13 -6.26 -15.36
N PHE A 144 2.88 -7.55 -15.53
CA PHE A 144 3.77 -8.62 -15.06
C PHE A 144 4.44 -9.38 -16.21
N GLU A 145 4.21 -8.94 -17.43
CA GLU A 145 4.85 -9.47 -18.63
C GLU A 145 6.25 -8.86 -18.86
N ASP A 146 6.53 -7.69 -18.27
CA ASP A 146 7.81 -7.00 -18.38
C ASP A 146 8.83 -7.56 -17.38
N GLU A 147 10.06 -7.74 -17.83
CA GLU A 147 11.21 -8.12 -16.98
C GLU A 147 11.82 -6.87 -16.32
N ASP A 148 11.04 -6.18 -15.49
CA ASP A 148 11.56 -5.08 -14.69
C ASP A 148 12.58 -5.57 -13.65
N LEU A 149 13.58 -4.73 -13.39
CA LEU A 149 14.61 -4.96 -12.39
C LEU A 149 14.23 -4.30 -11.05
N PHE A 150 14.78 -4.83 -9.96
CA PHE A 150 14.73 -4.12 -8.70
C PHE A 150 15.60 -2.87 -8.73
N PRO A 151 15.30 -1.85 -7.91
CA PRO A 151 16.07 -0.62 -7.85
C PRO A 151 17.57 -0.83 -7.56
N SER A 152 17.94 -1.88 -6.84
CA SER A 152 19.35 -2.22 -6.55
C SER A 152 20.09 -2.83 -7.76
N GLU A 153 19.37 -3.38 -8.71
CA GLU A 153 19.91 -4.02 -9.92
C GLU A 153 20.11 -3.03 -11.06
N LEU A 154 19.51 -1.82 -10.95
CA LEU A 154 19.63 -0.77 -11.97
C LEU A 154 21.00 -0.12 -11.96
N SER A 155 21.58 0.08 -13.12
CA SER A 155 22.77 0.93 -13.27
C SER A 155 22.45 2.39 -12.94
N CYS A 156 23.47 3.20 -12.61
CA CYS A 156 23.29 4.63 -12.34
C CYS A 156 22.63 5.38 -13.50
N ALA A 157 22.85 4.93 -14.75
CA ALA A 157 22.23 5.50 -15.94
C ALA A 157 20.74 5.16 -16.04
N GLU A 158 20.37 3.92 -15.79
CA GLU A 158 18.98 3.45 -15.80
C GLU A 158 18.18 4.00 -14.63
N ALA A 159 18.77 4.08 -13.44
CA ALA A 159 18.13 4.70 -12.26
C ALA A 159 17.83 6.20 -12.45
N SER A 160 18.50 6.87 -13.38
CA SER A 160 18.23 8.27 -13.71
C SER A 160 17.01 8.48 -14.62
N VAL A 161 16.59 7.45 -15.35
CA VAL A 161 15.44 7.48 -16.27
C VAL A 161 14.18 7.04 -15.55
N SER A 162 13.75 7.79 -14.54
CA SER A 162 12.43 7.55 -13.96
C SER A 162 11.35 8.14 -14.89
N ALA A 163 10.25 7.39 -15.08
CA ALA A 163 9.08 7.93 -15.78
C ALA A 163 8.66 9.28 -15.14
N PRO A 164 8.34 10.29 -15.96
CA PRO A 164 7.96 11.59 -15.43
C PRO A 164 6.71 11.44 -14.54
N GLN A 165 6.78 12.02 -13.35
CA GLN A 165 5.68 12.08 -12.38
C GLN A 165 5.48 13.51 -11.93
N THR A 166 4.23 13.93 -11.75
CA THR A 166 3.91 15.24 -11.21
C THR A 166 3.46 15.13 -9.76
N ILE A 167 3.71 16.21 -8.98
CA ILE A 167 3.20 16.27 -7.60
C ILE A 167 1.67 16.12 -7.55
N VAL A 168 0.96 16.65 -8.55
CA VAL A 168 -0.50 16.58 -8.60
C VAL A 168 -0.99 15.14 -8.82
N ALA A 169 -0.31 14.37 -9.70
CA ALA A 169 -0.64 12.95 -9.88
C ALA A 169 -0.38 12.15 -8.59
N ASN A 170 0.74 12.42 -7.91
CA ASN A 170 1.04 11.78 -6.63
C ASN A 170 0.01 12.10 -5.55
N LEU A 171 -0.47 13.36 -5.47
CA LEU A 171 -1.51 13.77 -4.52
C LEU A 171 -2.86 13.11 -4.81
N MET A 172 -3.25 13.01 -6.09
CA MET A 172 -4.48 12.30 -6.47
C MET A 172 -4.40 10.81 -6.12
N ALA A 173 -3.25 10.18 -6.38
CA ALA A 173 -3.00 8.78 -6.01
C ALA A 173 -3.11 8.60 -4.48
N ALA A 174 -2.41 9.43 -3.71
CA ALA A 174 -2.46 9.39 -2.25
C ALA A 174 -3.88 9.60 -1.71
N THR A 175 -4.64 10.56 -2.27
CA THR A 175 -6.03 10.80 -1.91
C THR A 175 -6.90 9.58 -2.14
N ALA A 176 -6.74 8.87 -3.26
CA ALA A 176 -7.48 7.66 -3.56
C ALA A 176 -7.13 6.53 -2.57
N VAL A 177 -5.84 6.32 -2.27
CA VAL A 177 -5.39 5.34 -1.27
C VAL A 177 -5.99 5.62 0.11
N VAL A 178 -5.85 6.86 0.60
CA VAL A 178 -6.38 7.27 1.92
C VAL A 178 -7.90 7.12 1.98
N THR A 179 -8.60 7.46 0.89
CA THR A 179 -10.06 7.27 0.81
C THR A 179 -10.45 5.80 0.93
N ILE A 180 -9.74 4.89 0.26
CA ILE A 180 -9.99 3.44 0.36
C ILE A 180 -9.73 2.97 1.79
N VAL A 181 -8.60 3.36 2.39
CA VAL A 181 -8.26 3.00 3.78
C VAL A 181 -9.33 3.52 4.76
N TYR A 182 -9.75 4.78 4.60
CA TYR A 182 -10.81 5.38 5.42
C TYR A 182 -12.13 4.61 5.31
N ASN A 183 -12.53 4.27 4.08
CA ASN A 183 -13.78 3.50 3.87
C ASN A 183 -13.70 2.13 4.54
N ILE A 184 -12.56 1.46 4.48
CA ILE A 184 -12.37 0.15 5.11
C ILE A 184 -12.40 0.26 6.64
N LEU A 185 -11.62 1.19 7.21
CA LEU A 185 -11.40 1.27 8.65
C LEU A 185 -12.53 1.99 9.40
N VAL A 186 -13.08 3.04 8.80
CA VAL A 186 -14.05 3.92 9.49
C VAL A 186 -15.48 3.60 9.08
N LEU A 187 -15.73 3.43 7.78
CA LEU A 187 -17.07 3.17 7.28
C LEU A 187 -17.42 1.67 7.18
N GLY A 188 -16.45 0.78 7.34
CA GLY A 188 -16.64 -0.66 7.17
C GLY A 188 -17.03 -1.05 5.73
N ASP A 189 -16.79 -0.17 4.76
CA ASP A 189 -17.12 -0.35 3.35
C ASP A 189 -15.85 -0.62 2.53
N SER A 190 -15.75 -1.81 1.97
CA SER A 190 -14.61 -2.24 1.16
C SER A 190 -14.99 -2.50 -0.29
N ARG A 191 -16.02 -1.85 -0.84
CA ARG A 191 -16.53 -2.14 -2.18
C ARG A 191 -15.72 -1.57 -3.32
N ILE A 192 -14.78 -0.64 -3.07
CA ILE A 192 -13.93 -0.08 -4.12
C ILE A 192 -12.92 -1.14 -4.56
N GLU A 193 -13.00 -1.55 -5.84
CA GLU A 193 -12.05 -2.50 -6.44
C GLU A 193 -10.90 -1.76 -7.12
N GLN A 194 -11.23 -0.70 -7.85
CA GLN A 194 -10.25 0.12 -8.57
C GLN A 194 -10.71 1.56 -8.61
N THR A 195 -9.77 2.48 -8.51
CA THR A 195 -9.95 3.90 -8.77
C THR A 195 -8.98 4.32 -9.86
N THR A 196 -9.45 5.01 -10.89
CA THR A 196 -8.61 5.63 -11.92
C THR A 196 -8.76 7.15 -11.85
N PHE A 197 -7.71 7.88 -12.23
CA PHE A 197 -7.75 9.34 -12.23
C PHE A 197 -6.94 9.95 -13.38
N SER A 198 -7.26 11.21 -13.68
CA SER A 198 -6.50 12.04 -14.62
C SER A 198 -6.39 13.46 -14.09
N THR A 199 -5.17 13.97 -14.02
CA THR A 199 -4.89 15.34 -13.60
C THR A 199 -5.28 16.36 -14.68
N ARG A 200 -5.27 15.96 -15.97
CA ARG A 200 -5.66 16.85 -17.08
C ARG A 200 -7.14 17.23 -17.07
N SER A 201 -7.99 16.30 -16.62
CA SER A 201 -9.44 16.52 -16.55
C SER A 201 -9.95 16.73 -15.12
N VAL A 202 -9.06 16.67 -14.13
CA VAL A 202 -9.40 16.65 -12.69
C VAL A 202 -10.46 15.57 -12.38
N GLY A 203 -10.41 14.47 -13.15
CA GLY A 203 -11.38 13.39 -13.07
C GLY A 203 -10.87 12.26 -12.19
N ILE A 204 -11.75 11.75 -11.33
CA ILE A 204 -11.53 10.52 -10.56
C ILE A 204 -12.76 9.63 -10.68
N ARG A 205 -12.56 8.34 -10.90
CA ARG A 205 -13.64 7.37 -11.04
C ARG A 205 -13.28 6.06 -10.34
N SER A 206 -14.23 5.52 -9.58
CA SER A 206 -14.05 4.23 -8.91
C SER A 206 -15.02 3.19 -9.48
N THR A 207 -14.52 1.96 -9.62
CA THR A 207 -15.31 0.76 -9.88
C THR A 207 -15.64 0.08 -8.56
N LEU A 208 -16.93 -0.19 -8.37
CA LEU A 208 -17.43 -0.80 -7.14
C LEU A 208 -17.86 -2.24 -7.41
N LYS A 209 -17.50 -3.15 -6.52
CA LYS A 209 -18.03 -4.51 -6.51
C LYS A 209 -19.53 -4.48 -6.24
N LYS A 210 -20.30 -5.15 -7.10
CA LYS A 210 -21.74 -5.30 -6.90
C LYS A 210 -22.01 -6.05 -5.60
N SER A 211 -22.79 -5.46 -4.67
CA SER A 211 -23.21 -6.17 -3.47
C SER A 211 -23.99 -7.41 -3.88
N ARG A 212 -23.60 -8.60 -3.38
CA ARG A 212 -24.47 -9.76 -3.47
C ARG A 212 -25.74 -9.42 -2.69
N LYS A 213 -26.90 -9.30 -3.37
CA LYS A 213 -28.21 -9.20 -2.70
C LYS A 213 -28.27 -10.36 -1.70
N ARG A 214 -28.32 -10.03 -0.40
CA ARG A 214 -28.68 -11.04 0.60
C ARG A 214 -30.00 -11.64 0.14
N ARG A 215 -30.04 -12.94 -0.18
CA ARG A 215 -31.30 -13.65 -0.31
C ARG A 215 -32.03 -13.42 1.01
N LYS A 216 -33.10 -12.62 0.98
CA LYS A 216 -34.06 -12.59 2.09
C LYS A 216 -34.58 -14.03 2.15
N TYR A 217 -34.22 -14.74 3.21
CA TYR A 217 -34.93 -15.93 3.58
C TYR A 217 -36.34 -15.45 3.93
N ALA A 218 -37.30 -15.75 3.05
CA ALA A 218 -38.71 -15.65 3.38
C ALA A 218 -38.94 -16.63 4.54
N ALA A 219 -39.49 -16.10 5.62
CA ALA A 219 -39.97 -16.89 6.75
C ALA A 219 -41.11 -17.77 6.33
#